data_5a7e13b14e9d720282e3e3c55c5fddc4
#
_entry.id   5a7e13b14e9d720282e3e3c55c5fddc4
#
_cell.length_a   1.000
_cell.length_b   1.000
_cell.length_c   1.000
_cell.angle_alpha   90.00
_cell.angle_beta   90.00
_cell.angle_gamma   90.00
#
_symmetry.space_group_name_H-M   'P 1'
#
loop_
_entity.id
_entity.type
_entity.pdbx_description
1 polymer ?
#
loop_
_entity_poly.entity_id
_entity_poly.type
_entity_poly.pdbx_seq_one_letter_code
_entity_poly.pdbx_strand_id
1 'polypeptide(L)' 'MSSDIQEKEKQALTPESGFNLVGIDPFGSAGNKLYLVEHFEKYQDALKAKQEKDNPDEYLILYPGAP' A
#
# COMPACT_ATOMS: atom_id res chain seq x y z
N MET A 1 19.44 4.95 -4.96
CA MET A 1 18.26 5.37 -5.69
C MET A 1 17.02 5.05 -4.93
N SER A 2 16.33 6.09 -4.53
CA SER A 2 15.16 5.93 -3.65
C SER A 2 14.02 5.18 -4.33
N SER A 3 13.91 5.27 -5.67
CA SER A 3 12.84 4.60 -6.39
C SER A 3 12.95 3.08 -6.32
N ASP A 4 14.17 2.54 -6.31
CA ASP A 4 14.37 1.10 -6.23
C ASP A 4 13.90 0.55 -4.88
N ILE A 5 14.12 1.30 -3.82
CA ILE A 5 13.71 0.90 -2.48
C ILE A 5 12.19 0.87 -2.38
N GLN A 6 11.53 1.89 -2.93
CA GLN A 6 10.07 1.93 -2.92
C GLN A 6 9.45 0.81 -3.73
N GLU A 7 10.05 0.46 -4.86
CA GLU A 7 9.55 -0.64 -5.67
C GLU A 7 9.66 -1.96 -4.94
N LYS A 8 10.76 -2.18 -4.22
CA LYS A 8 10.92 -3.40 -3.44
C LYS A 8 9.90 -3.49 -2.32
N GLU A 9 9.62 -2.37 -1.66
CA GLU A 9 8.59 -2.35 -0.62
C GLU A 9 7.23 -2.64 -1.21
N LYS A 10 6.90 -2.05 -2.35
CA LYS A 10 5.63 -2.32 -3.02
C LYS A 10 5.51 -3.79 -3.40
N GLN A 11 6.57 -4.38 -3.95
CA GLN A 11 6.55 -5.80 -4.31
C GLN A 11 6.36 -6.69 -3.10
N ALA A 12 7.04 -6.36 -2.00
CA ALA A 12 6.92 -7.14 -0.78
C ALA A 12 5.52 -7.10 -0.20
N LEU A 13 4.82 -5.98 -0.38
CA LEU A 13 3.48 -5.78 0.16
C LEU A 13 2.38 -6.07 -0.85
N THR A 14 2.74 -6.44 -2.09
CA THR A 14 1.76 -6.80 -3.10
C THR A 14 1.29 -8.23 -2.86
N PRO A 15 -0.03 -8.45 -2.73
CA PRO A 15 -0.54 -9.79 -2.47
C PRO A 15 -0.52 -10.65 -3.72
N GLU A 16 -0.62 -11.97 -3.54
CA GLU A 16 -0.76 -12.88 -4.67
C GLU A 16 -2.15 -12.77 -5.28
N SER A 17 -3.13 -12.43 -4.47
CA SER A 17 -4.51 -12.21 -4.94
C SER A 17 -5.16 -11.18 -4.03
N GLY A 18 -6.17 -10.50 -4.55
CA GLY A 18 -6.87 -9.50 -3.80
C GLY A 18 -6.15 -8.16 -3.78
N PHE A 19 -6.41 -7.38 -2.75
CA PHE A 19 -5.92 -6.00 -2.66
C PHE A 19 -5.42 -5.73 -1.25
N ASN A 20 -4.23 -5.16 -1.14
CA ASN A 20 -3.67 -4.74 0.14
C ASN A 20 -3.74 -3.23 0.27
N LEU A 21 -4.33 -2.77 1.35
CA LEU A 21 -4.29 -1.36 1.71
C LEU A 21 -3.00 -1.10 2.48
N VAL A 22 -2.20 -0.18 1.98
CA VAL A 22 -0.86 0.09 2.48
C VAL A 22 -0.76 1.55 2.85
N GLY A 23 -0.22 1.84 4.03
CA GLY A 23 0.00 3.21 4.47
C GLY A 23 1.40 3.68 4.13
N ILE A 24 1.53 4.98 3.98
CA ILE A 24 2.82 5.64 3.74
C ILE A 24 3.21 6.39 5.01
N ASP A 25 4.32 6.01 5.61
CA ASP A 25 4.82 6.65 6.81
C ASP A 25 5.87 7.70 6.44
N PRO A 26 5.53 9.00 6.55
CA PRO A 26 6.47 10.05 6.17
C PRO A 26 7.69 10.12 7.10
N PHE A 27 7.57 9.54 8.29
CA PHE A 27 8.66 9.55 9.27
C PHE A 27 9.33 8.19 9.39
N GLY A 28 9.02 7.27 8.47
CA GLY A 28 9.64 5.96 8.50
C GLY A 28 11.14 6.05 8.34
N SER A 29 11.86 5.20 9.06
CA SER A 29 13.31 5.14 8.91
C SER A 29 13.66 4.63 7.52
N ALA A 30 14.91 4.83 7.13
CA ALA A 30 15.34 4.52 5.77
C ALA A 30 14.94 3.11 5.36
N GLY A 31 14.20 3.01 4.27
CA GLY A 31 13.80 1.73 3.70
C GLY A 31 12.45 1.20 4.14
N ASN A 32 11.81 1.82 5.13
CA ASN A 32 10.54 1.32 5.66
C ASN A 32 9.48 2.40 5.68
N LYS A 33 9.14 2.90 4.50
CA LYS A 33 8.13 3.96 4.40
C LYS A 33 6.74 3.44 4.19
N LEU A 34 6.58 2.17 3.82
CA LEU A 34 5.27 1.58 3.58
C LEU A 34 4.97 0.53 4.65
N TYR A 35 3.70 0.42 5.02
CA TYR A 35 3.27 -0.60 5.98
C TYR A 35 1.90 -1.13 5.59
N LEU A 36 1.69 -2.42 5.82
CA LEU A 36 0.43 -3.07 5.51
C LEU A 36 -0.61 -2.67 6.55
N VAL A 37 -1.77 -2.19 6.06
CA VAL A 37 -2.88 -1.83 6.92
C VAL A 37 -3.87 -2.99 7.00
N GLU A 38 -4.35 -3.46 5.84
CA GLU A 38 -5.34 -4.54 5.81
C GLU A 38 -5.41 -5.12 4.42
N HIS A 39 -5.79 -6.40 4.35
CA HIS A 39 -6.00 -7.11 3.09
C HIS A 39 -7.49 -7.19 2.78
N PHE A 40 -7.86 -6.98 1.51
CA PHE A 40 -9.23 -7.07 1.04
C PHE A 40 -9.27 -7.96 -0.19
N GLU A 41 -10.38 -8.69 -0.34
CA GLU A 41 -10.56 -9.52 -1.53
C GLU A 41 -11.18 -8.76 -2.69
N LYS A 42 -11.83 -7.63 -2.41
CA LYS A 42 -12.49 -6.81 -3.43
C LYS A 42 -11.91 -5.41 -3.45
N TYR A 43 -11.74 -4.89 -4.66
CA TYR A 43 -11.20 -3.53 -4.82
C TYR A 43 -12.09 -2.49 -4.13
N GLN A 44 -13.41 -2.66 -4.25
CA GLN A 44 -14.35 -1.69 -3.67
C GLN A 44 -14.20 -1.60 -2.15
N ASP A 45 -13.94 -2.72 -1.50
CA ASP A 45 -13.75 -2.74 -0.05
C ASP A 45 -12.45 -2.02 0.33
N ALA A 46 -11.38 -2.25 -0.42
CA ALA A 46 -10.12 -1.58 -0.18
C ALA A 46 -10.25 -0.08 -0.41
N LEU A 47 -10.93 0.30 -1.48
CA LEU A 47 -11.12 1.71 -1.81
C LEU A 47 -11.95 2.41 -0.74
N LYS A 48 -12.99 1.76 -0.28
CA LYS A 48 -13.84 2.32 0.77
C LYS A 48 -13.03 2.55 2.05
N ALA A 49 -12.24 1.56 2.43
CA ALA A 49 -11.41 1.69 3.62
C ALA A 49 -10.41 2.84 3.48
N LYS A 50 -9.83 2.99 2.29
CA LYS A 50 -8.92 4.10 2.03
C LYS A 50 -9.63 5.45 2.16
N GLN A 51 -10.82 5.57 1.58
CA GLN A 51 -11.59 6.81 1.60
C GLN A 51 -12.08 7.18 2.99
N GLU A 52 -12.21 6.21 3.88
CA GLU A 52 -12.63 6.46 5.26
C GLU A 52 -11.48 7.00 6.13
N LYS A 53 -10.26 7.00 5.62
CA LYS A 53 -9.14 7.55 6.36
C LYS A 53 -9.18 9.08 6.34
N ASP A 54 -8.61 9.70 7.37
CA ASP A 54 -8.53 11.15 7.45
C ASP A 54 -7.64 11.73 6.36
N ASN A 55 -6.64 10.95 5.93
CA ASN A 55 -5.67 11.39 4.93
C ASN A 55 -5.49 10.31 3.86
N PRO A 56 -6.50 10.12 3.01
CA PRO A 56 -6.45 9.02 2.03
C PRO A 56 -5.26 9.11 1.07
N ASP A 57 -4.73 10.32 0.84
CA ASP A 57 -3.57 10.49 -0.03
C ASP A 57 -2.32 9.80 0.51
N GLU A 58 -2.29 9.46 1.78
CA GLU A 58 -1.16 8.77 2.40
C GLU A 58 -1.33 7.25 2.39
N TYR A 59 -2.28 6.74 1.62
CA TYR A 59 -2.55 5.30 1.51
C TYR A 59 -2.54 4.88 0.06
N LEU A 60 -2.16 3.63 -0.17
CA LEU A 60 -2.11 3.02 -1.50
C LEU A 60 -2.85 1.70 -1.48
N ILE A 61 -3.36 1.30 -2.64
CA ILE A 61 -3.93 -0.03 -2.82
C ILE A 61 -3.01 -0.79 -3.76
N LEU A 62 -2.43 -1.89 -3.27
CA LEU A 62 -1.54 -2.73 -4.07
C LEU A 62 -2.28 -4.00 -4.46
N TYR A 63 -2.07 -4.45 -5.71
CA TYR A 63 -2.72 -5.64 -6.24
C TYR A 63 -1.83 -6.25 -7.31
N PRO A 64 -1.97 -7.57 -7.55
CA PRO A 64 -1.13 -8.23 -8.56
C PRO A 64 -1.43 -7.69 -9.95
N GLY A 65 -0.39 -7.53 -10.75
CA GLY A 65 -0.54 -6.99 -12.09
C GLY A 65 -0.60 -5.48 -12.17
N ALA A 66 -0.51 -4.79 -11.05
CA ALA A 66 -0.45 -3.32 -11.07
C ALA A 66 0.86 -2.87 -11.71
N PRO A 67 0.81 -1.80 -12.52
CA PRO A 67 2.03 -1.27 -13.14
C PRO A 67 2.98 -0.65 -12.12
#